data_71d3a8c43bee5c1db46bc673fbf698fb
#
_entry.id   71d3a8c43bee5c1db46bc673fbf698fb
#
_cell.length_a   1.000
_cell.length_b   1.000
_cell.length_c   1.000
_cell.angle_alpha   90.00
_cell.angle_beta   90.00
_cell.angle_gamma   90.00
#
_symmetry.space_group_name_H-M   'P 1'
#
loop_
_entity.id
_entity.type
_entity.pdbx_description
1 polymer ?
#
loop_
_entity_poly.entity_id
_entity_poly.type
_entity_poly.pdbx_seq_one_letter_code
_entity_poly.pdbx_strand_id
1 'polypeptide(L)'
;MALLRRETRTAGLEFRLLVKEPLIAILPSRHRLARHKAIRPEDICREDFISTARAAPVLKTVIEAYAAKVGIQLRQIYDAETLSGGMSLVASTRGFTLLPTYAQNGLIPSLVARPLYGEVPTIDLVLGYNKSNTSSLLKQFLLRADELASNRSKG
;
A
#
# COMPACT_ATOMS: atom_id res chain seq x y z
N MET A 1 -8.28 -0.34 21.72
CA MET A 1 -8.08 0.57 20.58
C MET A 1 -6.78 0.19 19.88
N ALA A 2 -6.78 0.02 18.58
CA ALA A 2 -5.59 -0.29 17.82
C ALA A 2 -5.66 0.37 16.43
N LEU A 3 -4.51 0.82 15.92
CA LEU A 3 -4.32 1.22 14.52
C LEU A 3 -3.91 -0.02 13.73
N LEU A 4 -4.64 -0.36 12.68
CA LEU A 4 -4.37 -1.55 11.89
C LEU A 4 -4.78 -1.40 10.42
N ARG A 5 -4.23 -2.25 9.58
CA ARG A 5 -4.72 -2.46 8.21
C ARG A 5 -5.90 -3.46 8.30
N ARG A 6 -7.01 -3.09 7.71
CA ARG A 6 -8.25 -3.87 7.83
C ARG A 6 -8.14 -5.19 7.08
N GLU A 7 -8.20 -6.29 7.79
CA GLU A 7 -8.17 -7.64 7.20
C GLU A 7 -9.57 -8.26 7.13
N THR A 8 -10.34 -8.20 8.21
CA THR A 8 -11.67 -8.81 8.31
C THR A 8 -12.55 -8.09 9.33
N ARG A 9 -13.87 -8.25 9.20
CA ARG A 9 -14.82 -7.80 10.22
C ARG A 9 -14.77 -8.76 11.41
N THR A 10 -14.35 -8.26 12.57
CA THR A 10 -14.40 -9.00 13.82
C THR A 10 -15.62 -8.56 14.61
N ALA A 11 -16.42 -9.53 15.09
CA ALA A 11 -17.63 -9.26 15.88
C ALA A 11 -17.28 -8.43 17.12
N GLY A 12 -18.08 -7.41 17.42
CA GLY A 12 -17.90 -6.54 18.59
C GLY A 12 -16.90 -5.39 18.42
N LEU A 13 -16.20 -5.31 17.27
CA LEU A 13 -15.32 -4.19 16.96
C LEU A 13 -15.98 -3.23 15.96
N GLU A 14 -15.73 -1.96 16.14
CA GLU A 14 -15.96 -0.91 15.14
C GLU A 14 -14.63 -0.49 14.51
N PHE A 15 -14.71 -0.17 13.21
CA PHE A 15 -13.56 0.28 12.45
C PHE A 15 -13.84 1.64 11.84
N ARG A 16 -12.99 2.61 12.15
CA ARG A 16 -13.04 3.94 11.55
C ARG A 16 -11.90 4.09 10.57
N LEU A 17 -12.23 4.40 9.34
CA LEU A 17 -11.24 4.71 8.31
C LEU A 17 -10.51 6.00 8.66
N LEU A 18 -9.18 5.95 8.68
CA LEU A 18 -8.32 7.11 8.90
C LEU A 18 -7.69 7.62 7.61
N VAL A 19 -7.10 6.69 6.84
CA VAL A 19 -6.40 7.03 5.60
C VAL A 19 -6.62 5.94 4.56
N LYS A 20 -6.88 6.36 3.32
CA LYS A 20 -6.79 5.50 2.13
C LYS A 20 -5.43 5.69 1.50
N GLU A 21 -4.66 4.62 1.43
CA GLU A 21 -3.32 4.63 0.84
C GLU A 21 -3.37 3.89 -0.50
N PRO A 22 -3.40 4.60 -1.64
CA PRO A 22 -3.36 3.94 -2.94
C PRO A 22 -2.03 3.22 -3.14
N LEU A 23 -2.04 2.15 -3.92
CA LEU A 23 -0.81 1.47 -4.33
C LEU A 23 -0.08 2.29 -5.38
N ILE A 24 1.24 2.26 -5.28
CA ILE A 24 2.18 2.84 -6.25
C ILE A 24 3.18 1.78 -6.67
N ALA A 25 3.71 1.91 -7.88
CA ALA A 25 4.82 1.10 -8.33
C ALA A 25 6.15 1.74 -7.90
N ILE A 26 7.00 0.94 -7.25
CA ILE A 26 8.37 1.28 -6.90
C ILE A 26 9.29 0.55 -7.86
N LEU A 27 10.17 1.26 -8.52
CA LEU A 27 11.08 0.73 -9.53
C LEU A 27 12.40 1.50 -9.57
N PRO A 28 13.47 0.93 -10.15
CA PRO A 28 14.73 1.64 -10.30
C PRO A 28 14.56 2.94 -11.09
N SER A 29 15.29 3.99 -10.69
CA SER A 29 15.22 5.29 -11.37
C SER A 29 15.62 5.23 -12.85
N ARG A 30 16.43 4.23 -13.24
CA ARG A 30 16.84 3.98 -14.64
C ARG A 30 15.95 2.95 -15.37
N HIS A 31 14.88 2.47 -14.73
CA HIS A 31 13.96 1.56 -15.37
C HIS A 31 13.21 2.22 -16.52
N ARG A 32 12.90 1.48 -17.60
CA ARG A 32 12.17 2.03 -18.75
C ARG A 32 10.85 2.70 -18.38
N LEU A 33 10.13 2.10 -17.42
CA LEU A 33 8.83 2.61 -16.93
C LEU A 33 8.97 3.83 -16.01
N ALA A 34 10.17 4.13 -15.50
CA ALA A 34 10.40 5.29 -14.63
C ALA A 34 10.12 6.64 -15.35
N ARG A 35 10.11 6.65 -16.67
CA ARG A 35 9.80 7.84 -17.50
C ARG A 35 8.30 8.10 -17.63
N HIS A 36 7.46 7.10 -17.32
CA HIS A 36 6.01 7.25 -17.43
C HIS A 36 5.48 8.08 -16.27
N LYS A 37 4.49 8.92 -16.54
CA LYS A 37 3.78 9.67 -15.49
C LYS A 37 2.94 8.78 -14.60
N ALA A 38 2.38 7.71 -15.18
CA ALA A 38 1.64 6.66 -14.50
C ALA A 38 1.89 5.32 -15.21
N ILE A 39 1.88 4.23 -14.45
CA ILE A 39 2.17 2.88 -14.94
C ILE A 39 0.85 2.17 -15.25
N ARG A 40 0.71 1.64 -16.45
CA ARG A 40 -0.45 0.84 -16.85
C ARG A 40 -0.28 -0.62 -16.42
N PRO A 41 -1.39 -1.33 -16.15
CA PRO A 41 -1.32 -2.76 -15.81
C PRO A 41 -0.58 -3.60 -16.87
N GLU A 42 -0.78 -3.29 -18.15
CA GLU A 42 -0.15 -4.00 -19.28
C GLU A 42 1.37 -3.83 -19.31
N ASP A 43 1.87 -2.73 -18.75
CA ASP A 43 3.31 -2.47 -18.69
C ASP A 43 4.01 -3.33 -17.65
N ILE A 44 3.37 -3.56 -16.51
CA ILE A 44 3.97 -4.29 -15.37
C ILE A 44 3.89 -5.80 -15.50
N CYS A 45 2.96 -6.35 -16.27
CA CYS A 45 2.84 -7.81 -16.42
C CYS A 45 4.05 -8.45 -17.10
N ARG A 46 4.90 -7.67 -17.77
CA ARG A 46 6.12 -8.12 -18.45
C ARG A 46 7.38 -7.96 -17.62
N GLU A 47 7.26 -7.29 -16.46
CA GLU A 47 8.38 -6.98 -15.59
C GLU A 47 8.48 -7.98 -14.44
N ASP A 48 9.68 -8.08 -13.86
CA ASP A 48 9.94 -8.92 -12.71
C ASP A 48 9.34 -8.30 -11.45
N PHE A 49 8.42 -9.02 -10.81
CA PHE A 49 7.74 -8.58 -9.60
C PHE A 49 8.43 -9.11 -8.34
N ILE A 50 8.75 -8.20 -7.42
CA ILE A 50 9.25 -8.51 -6.10
C ILE A 50 8.07 -8.42 -5.12
N SER A 51 7.63 -9.56 -4.61
CA SER A 51 6.59 -9.63 -3.60
C SER A 51 7.12 -9.21 -2.23
N THR A 52 6.25 -8.61 -1.43
CA THR A 52 6.48 -8.35 0.01
C THR A 52 5.39 -9.03 0.85
N ALA A 53 4.87 -10.13 0.33
CA ALA A 53 3.75 -10.88 0.91
C ALA A 53 4.01 -11.35 2.33
N ARG A 54 5.24 -11.79 2.63
CA ARG A 54 5.65 -12.23 3.97
C ARG A 54 5.63 -11.09 4.98
N ALA A 55 6.03 -9.88 4.55
CA ALA A 55 6.04 -8.70 5.41
C ALA A 55 4.64 -8.11 5.61
N ALA A 56 3.74 -8.27 4.63
CA ALA A 56 2.45 -7.60 4.61
C ALA A 56 1.37 -8.47 3.92
N PRO A 57 0.75 -9.43 4.63
CA PRO A 57 -0.25 -10.33 4.05
C PRO A 57 -1.47 -9.61 3.47
N VAL A 58 -1.92 -8.51 4.10
CA VAL A 58 -3.02 -7.67 3.59
C VAL A 58 -2.68 -7.06 2.24
N LEU A 59 -1.44 -6.57 2.11
CA LEU A 59 -0.95 -6.02 0.85
C LEU A 59 -0.96 -7.07 -0.26
N LYS A 60 -0.57 -8.31 0.05
CA LYS A 60 -0.67 -9.43 -0.88
C LYS A 60 -2.09 -9.60 -1.41
N THR A 61 -3.07 -9.70 -0.53
CA THR A 61 -4.48 -9.87 -0.89
C THR A 61 -4.97 -8.72 -1.79
N VAL A 62 -4.59 -7.49 -1.48
CA VAL A 62 -4.97 -6.31 -2.29
C VAL A 62 -4.32 -6.35 -3.67
N ILE A 63 -3.04 -6.73 -3.77
CA ILE A 63 -2.32 -6.85 -5.05
C ILE A 63 -2.91 -7.97 -5.91
N GLU A 64 -3.20 -9.14 -5.33
CA GLU A 64 -3.82 -10.27 -6.04
C GLU A 64 -5.20 -9.92 -6.56
N ALA A 65 -6.03 -9.27 -5.74
CA ALA A 65 -7.35 -8.78 -6.17
C ALA A 65 -7.26 -7.75 -7.30
N TYR A 66 -6.29 -6.83 -7.22
CA TYR A 66 -6.03 -5.87 -8.29
C TYR A 66 -5.61 -6.56 -9.58
N ALA A 67 -4.63 -7.45 -9.53
CA ALA A 67 -4.16 -8.18 -10.71
C ALA A 67 -5.29 -8.97 -11.38
N ALA A 68 -6.13 -9.65 -10.59
CA ALA A 68 -7.30 -10.35 -11.09
C ALA A 68 -8.32 -9.39 -11.74
N LYS A 69 -8.59 -8.23 -11.11
CA LYS A 69 -9.54 -7.22 -11.62
C LYS A 69 -9.10 -6.65 -12.97
N VAL A 70 -7.81 -6.36 -13.14
CA VAL A 70 -7.27 -5.78 -14.38
C VAL A 70 -6.83 -6.85 -15.39
N GLY A 71 -6.96 -8.14 -15.06
CA GLY A 71 -6.69 -9.26 -15.97
C GLY A 71 -5.21 -9.49 -16.26
N ILE A 72 -4.32 -9.19 -15.31
CA ILE A 72 -2.88 -9.41 -15.46
C ILE A 72 -2.36 -10.50 -14.52
N GLN A 73 -1.23 -11.10 -14.91
CA GLN A 73 -0.44 -11.97 -14.05
C GLN A 73 0.91 -11.30 -13.76
N LEU A 74 1.25 -11.20 -12.48
CA LEU A 74 2.53 -10.66 -12.05
C LEU A 74 3.58 -11.78 -12.05
N ARG A 75 4.70 -11.56 -12.72
CA ARG A 75 5.81 -12.50 -12.74
C ARG A 75 6.65 -12.37 -11.47
N GLN A 76 6.19 -13.01 -10.39
CA GLN A 76 6.89 -12.98 -9.11
C GLN A 76 8.20 -13.78 -9.20
N ILE A 77 9.32 -13.11 -8.92
CA ILE A 77 10.66 -13.73 -8.90
C ILE A 77 11.24 -13.84 -7.49
N TYR A 78 10.85 -12.95 -6.58
CA TYR A 78 11.28 -12.96 -5.18
C TYR A 78 10.11 -12.64 -4.25
N ASP A 79 10.24 -13.09 -2.99
CA ASP A 79 9.33 -12.76 -1.90
C ASP A 79 10.16 -12.25 -0.71
N ALA A 80 10.13 -10.93 -0.51
CA ALA A 80 10.92 -10.27 0.50
C ALA A 80 10.29 -10.40 1.89
N GLU A 81 11.11 -10.60 2.90
CA GLU A 81 10.68 -10.73 4.30
C GLU A 81 10.38 -9.39 4.97
N THR A 82 10.86 -8.29 4.40
CA THR A 82 10.62 -6.92 4.88
C THR A 82 10.37 -5.96 3.72
N LEU A 83 9.70 -4.84 3.99
CA LEU A 83 9.47 -3.81 2.96
C LEU A 83 10.79 -3.20 2.48
N SER A 84 11.73 -2.95 3.39
CA SER A 84 13.07 -2.45 3.04
C SER A 84 13.88 -3.46 2.24
N GLY A 85 13.79 -4.75 2.59
CA GLY A 85 14.38 -5.84 1.80
C GLY A 85 13.82 -5.90 0.38
N GLY A 86 12.49 -5.73 0.24
CA GLY A 86 11.84 -5.64 -1.06
C GLY A 86 12.36 -4.49 -1.90
N MET A 87 12.50 -3.29 -1.33
CA MET A 87 13.08 -2.14 -2.02
C MET A 87 14.55 -2.37 -2.44
N SER A 88 15.34 -3.02 -1.59
CA SER A 88 16.73 -3.39 -1.92
C SER A 88 16.81 -4.39 -3.07
N LEU A 89 15.92 -5.38 -3.09
CA LEU A 89 15.80 -6.33 -4.20
C LEU A 89 15.39 -5.63 -5.50
N VAL A 90 14.41 -4.71 -5.45
CA VAL A 90 14.04 -3.89 -6.62
C VAL A 90 15.25 -3.14 -7.17
N ALA A 91 16.04 -2.49 -6.30
CA ALA A 91 17.22 -1.73 -6.73
C ALA A 91 18.27 -2.61 -7.41
N SER A 92 18.46 -3.86 -6.95
CA SER A 92 19.51 -4.78 -7.43
C SER A 92 19.08 -5.62 -8.64
N THR A 93 17.80 -5.99 -8.76
CA THR A 93 17.31 -6.90 -9.80
C THR A 93 16.71 -6.20 -11.01
N ARG A 94 16.52 -4.88 -10.95
CA ARG A 94 15.78 -4.08 -11.94
C ARG A 94 14.29 -4.44 -12.05
N GLY A 95 13.74 -5.20 -11.13
CA GLY A 95 12.32 -5.49 -11.03
C GLY A 95 11.52 -4.32 -10.48
N PHE A 96 10.28 -4.56 -10.11
CA PHE A 96 9.41 -3.60 -9.44
C PHE A 96 8.68 -4.23 -8.27
N THR A 97 8.14 -3.41 -7.38
CA THR A 97 7.19 -3.82 -6.35
C THR A 97 6.01 -2.87 -6.28
N LEU A 98 4.90 -3.32 -5.71
CA LEU A 98 3.73 -2.50 -5.43
C LEU A 98 3.63 -2.27 -3.92
N LEU A 99 3.66 -1.03 -3.50
CA LEU A 99 3.57 -0.62 -2.10
C LEU A 99 2.55 0.51 -1.93
N PRO A 100 2.01 0.70 -0.72
CA PRO A 100 1.18 1.87 -0.42
C PRO A 100 1.98 3.17 -0.57
N THR A 101 1.29 4.26 -0.89
CA THR A 101 1.89 5.57 -1.18
C THR A 101 2.87 6.05 -0.10
N TYR A 102 2.63 5.75 1.19
CA TYR A 102 3.56 6.16 2.26
C TYR A 102 4.99 5.65 2.08
N ALA A 103 5.19 4.54 1.33
CA ALA A 103 6.51 3.98 1.08
C ALA A 103 7.43 4.92 0.31
N GLN A 104 6.87 5.88 -0.44
CA GLN A 104 7.66 6.89 -1.17
C GLN A 104 8.52 7.76 -0.27
N ASN A 105 8.13 7.95 1.00
CA ASN A 105 8.87 8.77 1.97
C ASN A 105 10.18 8.12 2.44
N GLY A 106 10.34 6.82 2.23
CA GLY A 106 11.52 6.04 2.62
C GLY A 106 12.32 5.51 1.43
N LEU A 107 12.12 6.04 0.22
CA LEU A 107 12.84 5.57 -0.96
C LEU A 107 14.32 5.94 -0.89
N ILE A 108 15.17 4.97 -1.25
CA ILE A 108 16.58 5.22 -1.51
C ILE A 108 16.74 5.93 -2.85
N PRO A 109 17.82 6.74 -3.07
CA PRO A 109 18.00 7.56 -4.28
C PRO A 109 17.98 6.82 -5.61
N SER A 110 18.26 5.50 -5.60
CA SER A 110 18.24 4.67 -6.80
C SER A 110 16.84 4.21 -7.23
N LEU A 111 15.81 4.49 -6.43
CA LEU A 111 14.43 4.12 -6.69
C LEU A 111 13.54 5.32 -6.95
N VAL A 112 12.47 5.10 -7.69
CA VAL A 112 11.40 6.08 -7.90
C VAL A 112 10.04 5.43 -7.69
N ALA A 113 9.09 6.24 -7.24
CA ALA A 113 7.68 5.88 -7.16
C ALA A 113 6.94 6.40 -8.40
N ARG A 114 6.02 5.59 -8.91
CA ARG A 114 5.09 6.01 -9.97
C ARG A 114 3.68 5.56 -9.63
N PRO A 115 2.68 6.42 -9.80
CA PRO A 115 1.29 6.05 -9.61
C PRO A 115 0.88 5.00 -10.63
N LEU A 116 -0.09 4.16 -10.29
CA LEU A 116 -0.74 3.27 -11.23
C LEU A 116 -1.80 4.05 -12.02
N TYR A 117 -2.02 3.65 -13.27
CA TYR A 117 -3.06 4.22 -14.11
C TYR A 117 -4.42 3.57 -13.86
N GLY A 118 -5.49 4.36 -13.90
CA GLY A 118 -6.87 3.88 -13.78
C GLY A 118 -7.35 3.78 -12.33
N GLU A 119 -8.21 2.81 -12.06
CA GLU A 119 -8.74 2.57 -10.72
C GLU A 119 -7.73 1.83 -9.87
N VAL A 120 -7.09 2.55 -8.96
CA VAL A 120 -6.01 2.05 -8.13
C VAL A 120 -6.56 1.48 -6.83
N PRO A 121 -6.14 0.25 -6.42
CA PRO A 121 -6.54 -0.29 -5.14
C PRO A 121 -5.89 0.48 -3.99
N THR A 122 -6.57 0.52 -2.85
CA THR A 122 -6.07 1.15 -1.64
C THR A 122 -5.85 0.14 -0.52
N ILE A 123 -4.91 0.45 0.36
CA ILE A 123 -4.81 -0.20 1.67
C ILE A 123 -5.28 0.80 2.71
N ASP A 124 -6.37 0.45 3.37
CA ASP A 124 -6.98 1.33 4.35
C ASP A 124 -6.29 1.21 5.71
N LEU A 125 -5.82 2.32 6.24
CA LEU A 125 -5.46 2.43 7.65
C LEU A 125 -6.73 2.73 8.43
N VAL A 126 -7.07 1.88 9.36
CA VAL A 126 -8.29 2.01 10.18
C VAL A 126 -7.95 2.01 11.67
N LEU A 127 -8.76 2.71 12.43
CA LEU A 127 -8.80 2.59 13.88
C LEU A 127 -9.84 1.54 14.27
N GLY A 128 -9.38 0.46 14.90
CA GLY A 128 -10.25 -0.55 15.49
C GLY A 128 -10.48 -0.32 16.98
N TYR A 129 -11.71 -0.35 17.45
CA TYR A 129 -12.06 -0.21 18.86
C TYR A 129 -13.31 -1.03 19.20
N ASN A 130 -13.45 -1.38 20.49
CA ASN A 130 -14.62 -2.10 20.95
C ASN A 130 -15.85 -1.19 20.95
N LYS A 131 -16.97 -1.66 20.40
CA LYS A 131 -18.25 -0.92 20.37
C LYS A 131 -18.73 -0.46 21.72
N SER A 132 -18.44 -1.23 22.78
CA SER A 132 -18.83 -0.90 24.16
C SER A 132 -17.87 0.08 24.86
N ASN A 133 -16.77 0.47 24.20
CA ASN A 133 -15.83 1.42 24.78
C ASN A 133 -16.35 2.85 24.65
N THR A 134 -16.88 3.39 25.75
CA THR A 134 -17.43 4.75 25.85
C THR A 134 -16.47 5.75 26.50
N SER A 135 -15.18 5.40 26.63
CA SER A 135 -14.19 6.23 27.32
C SER A 135 -14.03 7.60 26.67
N SER A 136 -13.83 8.64 27.50
CA SER A 136 -13.57 10.00 27.05
C SER A 136 -12.28 10.08 26.22
N LEU A 137 -11.29 9.26 26.54
CA LEU A 137 -10.03 9.17 25.82
C LEU A 137 -10.25 8.69 24.36
N LEU A 138 -11.09 7.67 24.15
CA LEU A 138 -11.44 7.22 22.80
C LEU A 138 -12.15 8.33 22.02
N LYS A 139 -13.09 9.04 22.65
CA LYS A 139 -13.81 10.14 21.98
C LYS A 139 -12.86 11.25 21.55
N GLN A 140 -11.94 11.66 22.42
CA GLN A 140 -10.93 12.67 22.10
C GLN A 140 -10.00 12.21 20.98
N PHE A 141 -9.59 10.92 20.99
CA PHE A 141 -8.76 10.35 19.93
C PHE A 141 -9.47 10.33 18.59
N LEU A 142 -10.75 9.96 18.56
CA LEU A 142 -11.56 9.95 17.33
C LEU A 142 -11.70 11.35 16.73
N LEU A 143 -11.93 12.38 17.55
CA LEU A 143 -11.97 13.77 17.12
C LEU A 143 -10.64 14.20 16.47
N ARG A 144 -9.52 13.90 17.13
CA ARG A 144 -8.18 14.22 16.61
C ARG A 144 -7.87 13.46 15.31
N ALA A 145 -8.28 12.21 15.22
CA ALA A 145 -8.11 11.40 14.02
C ALA A 145 -8.86 11.98 12.83
N ASP A 146 -10.07 12.53 13.04
CA ASP A 146 -10.84 13.20 11.99
C ASP A 146 -10.19 14.49 11.50
N GLU A 147 -9.64 15.29 12.41
CA GLU A 147 -8.90 16.50 12.07
C GLU A 147 -7.69 16.16 11.16
N LEU A 148 -6.94 15.11 11.52
CA LEU A 148 -5.78 14.65 10.74
C LEU A 148 -6.17 14.10 9.38
N ALA A 149 -7.27 13.34 9.29
CA ALA A 149 -7.80 12.81 8.03
C ALA A 149 -8.27 13.94 7.10
N SER A 150 -8.93 14.97 7.65
CA SER A 150 -9.42 16.13 6.90
C SER A 150 -8.29 17.00 6.33
N ASN A 151 -7.20 17.16 7.08
CA ASN A 151 -6.07 17.99 6.66
C ASN A 151 -5.25 17.33 5.52
N ARG A 152 -5.24 16.00 5.43
CA ARG A 152 -4.55 15.28 4.34
C ARG A 152 -5.33 15.29 3.01
N SER A 153 -6.64 15.54 3.04
CA SER A 153 -7.47 15.62 1.83
C SER A 153 -7.35 16.98 1.11
N LYS A 154 -6.65 17.94 1.71
CA LYS A 154 -6.51 19.31 1.18
C LYS A 154 -5.10 19.66 0.69
N GLY A 155 -4.17 18.69 0.67
CA GLY A 155 -2.79 18.89 0.25
C GLY A 155 -2.42 18.17 -1.06
#